data_fb823549d01090473950287775ac6c52
#
_entry.id   fb823549d01090473950287775ac6c52
#
_cell.length_a   1.000
_cell.length_b   1.000
_cell.length_c   1.000
_cell.angle_alpha   90.00
_cell.angle_beta   90.00
_cell.angle_gamma   90.00
#
_symmetry.space_group_name_H-M   'P 1'
#
loop_
_entity.id
_entity.type
_entity.pdbx_description
1 polymer ?
#
loop_
_entity_poly.entity_id
_entity_poly.type
_entity_poly.pdbx_seq_one_letter_code
_entity_poly.pdbx_strand_id
1 'polypeptide(L)'
;QQGGAIFLGDWYHSRNQVNVKTMDYAVKGLSILDKNLPMTKMLLGNHDLFYHDRCDITSVHLPNGATNIEVVDTPHRIELDGQDCIFCPWLINDETLTKVLNGFITAPDYVFGHFELPTFFVNKMTQMKGDFDLSDVKAIKRVFTGHYHMRQERANVCYIGNCFSHNFSDANDWKNKGFAIVDLQENK
;
A
#
# COMPACT_ATOMS: atom_id res chain seq x y z
N GLN A 1 -6.80 -21.28 -9.61
CA GLN A 1 -6.02 -20.72 -8.48
C GLN A 1 -6.86 -19.62 -7.83
N GLN A 2 -6.97 -19.64 -6.50
CA GLN A 2 -7.64 -18.59 -5.75
C GLN A 2 -6.58 -17.55 -5.37
N GLY A 3 -6.69 -16.34 -5.93
CA GLY A 3 -5.74 -15.25 -5.67
C GLY A 3 -5.90 -14.66 -4.26
N GLY A 4 -4.83 -14.10 -3.71
CA GLY A 4 -4.84 -13.31 -2.48
C GLY A 4 -5.12 -11.83 -2.74
N ALA A 5 -5.15 -11.03 -1.67
CA ALA A 5 -5.23 -9.58 -1.74
C ALA A 5 -4.00 -8.92 -1.09
N ILE A 6 -3.59 -7.79 -1.64
CA ILE A 6 -2.59 -6.91 -1.06
C ILE A 6 -3.23 -5.53 -0.93
N PHE A 7 -3.41 -5.07 0.29
CA PHE A 7 -3.94 -3.75 0.60
C PHE A 7 -2.76 -2.81 0.90
N LEU A 8 -2.68 -1.71 0.15
CA LEU A 8 -1.51 -0.85 0.13
C LEU A 8 -1.59 0.33 1.10
N GLY A 9 -2.23 0.15 2.26
CA GLY A 9 -2.27 1.12 3.35
C GLY A 9 -3.45 2.07 3.34
N ASP A 10 -3.61 2.82 4.42
CA ASP A 10 -4.71 3.77 4.67
C ASP A 10 -6.09 3.08 4.67
N TRP A 11 -6.24 2.07 5.55
CA TRP A 11 -7.53 1.41 5.78
C TRP A 11 -8.59 2.39 6.30
N TYR A 12 -8.16 3.35 7.10
CA TYR A 12 -8.97 4.47 7.55
C TYR A 12 -8.50 5.78 6.94
N HIS A 13 -9.45 6.65 6.59
CA HIS A 13 -9.12 7.98 6.10
C HIS A 13 -8.66 8.95 7.20
N SER A 14 -9.12 8.76 8.43
CA SER A 14 -8.81 9.64 9.56
C SER A 14 -7.87 8.97 10.54
N ARG A 15 -6.73 9.63 10.81
CA ARG A 15 -5.70 9.15 11.74
C ARG A 15 -6.16 9.18 13.21
N ASN A 16 -6.76 10.28 13.66
CA ASN A 16 -6.95 10.56 15.09
C ASN A 16 -8.32 10.16 15.63
N GLN A 17 -9.31 10.01 14.76
CA GLN A 17 -10.66 9.68 15.16
C GLN A 17 -11.34 8.79 14.12
N VAL A 18 -11.83 7.67 14.58
CA VAL A 18 -12.68 6.77 13.79
C VAL A 18 -14.03 6.69 14.48
N ASN A 19 -15.12 7.05 13.79
CA ASN A 19 -16.42 6.90 14.40
C ASN A 19 -16.83 5.41 14.47
N VAL A 20 -17.68 5.09 15.46
CA VAL A 20 -18.07 3.71 15.75
C VAL A 20 -18.69 3.00 14.54
N LYS A 21 -19.48 3.71 13.73
CA LYS A 21 -20.10 3.12 12.53
C LYS A 21 -19.05 2.78 11.47
N THR A 22 -18.07 3.65 11.24
CA THR A 22 -16.95 3.38 10.33
C THR A 22 -16.15 2.19 10.80
N MET A 23 -15.86 2.10 12.11
CA MET A 23 -15.15 0.98 12.70
C MET A 23 -15.90 -0.35 12.53
N ASP A 24 -17.22 -0.36 12.75
CA ASP A 24 -18.06 -1.56 12.53
C ASP A 24 -17.99 -2.06 11.07
N TYR A 25 -18.10 -1.13 10.10
CA TYR A 25 -17.95 -1.51 8.69
C TYR A 25 -16.54 -1.97 8.33
N ALA A 26 -15.51 -1.36 8.91
CA ALA A 26 -14.13 -1.75 8.68
C ALA A 26 -13.86 -3.18 9.19
N VAL A 27 -14.30 -3.50 10.41
CA VAL A 27 -14.18 -4.86 10.98
C VAL A 27 -14.96 -5.89 10.15
N LYS A 28 -16.17 -5.54 9.68
CA LYS A 28 -16.95 -6.40 8.77
C LYS A 28 -16.22 -6.62 7.45
N GLY A 29 -15.60 -5.58 6.89
CA GLY A 29 -14.78 -5.67 5.68
C GLY A 29 -13.61 -6.65 5.85
N LEU A 30 -12.86 -6.53 6.95
CA LEU A 30 -11.78 -7.46 7.29
C LEU A 30 -12.30 -8.89 7.44
N SER A 31 -13.43 -9.09 8.11
CA SER A 31 -14.04 -10.41 8.25
C SER A 31 -14.44 -11.03 6.89
N ILE A 32 -14.87 -10.21 5.93
CA ILE A 32 -15.18 -10.66 4.57
C ILE A 32 -13.90 -11.08 3.84
N LEU A 33 -12.83 -10.29 3.94
CA LEU A 33 -11.54 -10.62 3.34
C LEU A 33 -10.99 -11.93 3.90
N ASP A 34 -10.94 -12.05 5.23
CA ASP A 34 -10.46 -13.25 5.93
C ASP A 34 -11.22 -14.51 5.54
N LYS A 35 -12.54 -14.41 5.41
CA LYS A 35 -13.39 -15.56 5.06
C LYS A 35 -13.29 -16.00 3.60
N ASN A 36 -13.05 -15.08 2.68
CA ASN A 36 -13.18 -15.33 1.25
C ASN A 36 -11.85 -15.42 0.50
N LEU A 37 -10.75 -14.94 1.09
CA LEU A 37 -9.43 -14.96 0.47
C LEU A 37 -8.47 -15.84 1.25
N PRO A 38 -7.63 -16.62 0.58
CA PRO A 38 -6.66 -17.50 1.23
C PRO A 38 -5.51 -16.73 1.90
N MET A 39 -5.29 -15.48 1.47
CA MET A 39 -4.25 -14.59 2.00
C MET A 39 -4.65 -13.15 1.77
N THR A 40 -4.46 -12.31 2.78
CA THR A 40 -4.53 -10.85 2.65
C THR A 40 -3.34 -10.23 3.38
N LYS A 41 -2.51 -9.47 2.66
CA LYS A 41 -1.45 -8.63 3.25
C LYS A 41 -1.99 -7.21 3.39
N MET A 42 -2.02 -6.68 4.60
CA MET A 42 -2.47 -5.32 4.89
C MET A 42 -1.29 -4.47 5.32
N LEU A 43 -0.75 -3.66 4.42
CA LEU A 43 0.29 -2.71 4.76
C LEU A 43 -0.32 -1.57 5.59
N LEU A 44 0.42 -1.10 6.58
CA LEU A 44 0.05 0.13 7.27
C LEU A 44 0.42 1.33 6.43
N GLY A 45 -0.56 2.22 6.20
CA GLY A 45 -0.35 3.54 5.63
C GLY A 45 -0.14 4.59 6.73
N ASN A 46 0.15 5.82 6.34
CA ASN A 46 0.38 6.91 7.29
C ASN A 46 -0.87 7.32 8.07
N HIS A 47 -2.08 7.08 7.53
CA HIS A 47 -3.33 7.32 8.23
C HIS A 47 -3.72 6.18 9.19
N ASP A 48 -3.10 5.02 9.07
CA ASP A 48 -3.33 3.91 9.99
C ASP A 48 -2.53 4.05 11.30
N LEU A 49 -1.55 4.96 11.35
CA LEU A 49 -0.70 5.20 12.52
C LEU A 49 -1.21 6.38 13.34
N PHE A 50 -1.29 6.22 14.67
CA PHE A 50 -1.64 7.33 15.57
C PHE A 50 -0.51 8.35 15.63
N TYR A 51 0.73 7.90 15.78
CA TYR A 51 1.93 8.75 15.81
C TYR A 51 2.57 8.85 14.42
N HIS A 52 3.31 9.93 14.16
CA HIS A 52 4.01 10.13 12.90
C HIS A 52 5.36 9.39 12.83
N ASP A 53 5.95 9.10 13.98
CA ASP A 53 7.33 8.65 14.16
C ASP A 53 7.45 7.22 14.72
N ARG A 54 6.31 6.52 14.93
CA ARG A 54 6.29 5.14 15.43
C ARG A 54 4.98 4.42 15.06
N CYS A 55 5.03 3.09 15.06
CA CYS A 55 3.93 2.21 14.63
C CYS A 55 3.32 1.35 15.74
N ASP A 56 3.64 1.64 17.02
CA ASP A 56 3.15 0.86 18.18
C ASP A 56 1.63 1.03 18.44
N ILE A 57 1.03 2.10 17.93
CA ILE A 57 -0.43 2.32 17.97
C ILE A 57 -0.95 2.50 16.55
N THR A 58 -1.75 1.54 16.10
CA THR A 58 -2.38 1.55 14.77
C THR A 58 -3.90 1.40 14.89
N SER A 59 -4.63 1.94 13.93
CA SER A 59 -6.08 1.80 13.83
C SER A 59 -6.53 0.44 13.24
N VAL A 60 -5.62 -0.30 12.61
CA VAL A 60 -5.94 -1.58 11.98
C VAL A 60 -5.98 -2.69 13.05
N HIS A 61 -7.18 -3.08 13.46
CA HIS A 61 -7.41 -4.15 14.40
C HIS A 61 -8.12 -5.32 13.71
N LEU A 62 -7.47 -6.48 13.71
CA LEU A 62 -8.04 -7.69 13.10
C LEU A 62 -9.21 -8.22 13.91
N PRO A 63 -10.24 -8.80 13.26
CA PRO A 63 -11.29 -9.56 13.95
C PRO A 63 -10.70 -10.72 14.73
N ASN A 64 -11.33 -11.05 15.88
CA ASN A 64 -10.94 -12.22 16.64
C ASN A 64 -11.03 -13.49 15.78
N GLY A 65 -9.95 -14.26 15.77
CA GLY A 65 -9.86 -15.51 15.01
C GLY A 65 -9.57 -15.33 13.52
N ALA A 66 -9.25 -14.13 13.04
CA ALA A 66 -8.74 -13.95 11.67
C ALA A 66 -7.43 -14.72 11.49
N THR A 67 -7.34 -15.49 10.40
CA THR A 67 -6.19 -16.38 10.11
C THR A 67 -5.56 -16.11 8.74
N ASN A 68 -6.30 -15.49 7.83
CA ASN A 68 -5.87 -15.24 6.46
C ASN A 68 -5.45 -13.78 6.22
N ILE A 69 -5.41 -12.95 7.27
CA ILE A 69 -4.99 -11.55 7.19
C ILE A 69 -3.73 -11.37 8.03
N GLU A 70 -2.72 -10.79 7.42
CA GLU A 70 -1.48 -10.35 8.07
C GLU A 70 -1.34 -8.84 7.95
N VAL A 71 -1.16 -8.15 9.08
CA VAL A 71 -0.84 -6.73 9.10
C VAL A 71 0.67 -6.58 8.96
N VAL A 72 1.09 -5.80 7.97
CA VAL A 72 2.49 -5.53 7.68
C VAL A 72 2.84 -4.17 8.27
N ASP A 73 3.57 -4.17 9.37
CA ASP A 73 4.01 -2.99 10.14
C ASP A 73 5.50 -2.66 9.97
N THR A 74 6.27 -3.60 9.43
CA THR A 74 7.70 -3.44 9.15
C THR A 74 8.05 -3.99 7.77
N PRO A 75 9.07 -3.41 7.08
CA PRO A 75 9.49 -3.94 5.78
C PRO A 75 9.99 -5.39 5.91
N HIS A 76 9.47 -6.28 5.09
CA HIS A 76 9.96 -7.65 5.00
C HIS A 76 9.89 -8.21 3.58
N ARG A 77 10.65 -9.27 3.36
CA ARG A 77 10.81 -9.93 2.06
C ARG A 77 10.28 -11.35 2.13
N ILE A 78 9.46 -11.72 1.18
CA ILE A 78 8.92 -13.08 1.04
C ILE A 78 8.88 -13.50 -0.42
N GLU A 79 8.86 -14.80 -0.65
CA GLU A 79 8.50 -15.37 -1.95
C GLU A 79 6.97 -15.50 -2.04
N LEU A 80 6.39 -15.01 -3.14
CA LEU A 80 4.96 -15.09 -3.44
C LEU A 80 4.80 -15.58 -4.88
N ASP A 81 4.18 -16.73 -5.08
CA ASP A 81 4.01 -17.38 -6.38
C ASP A 81 5.31 -17.51 -7.20
N GLY A 82 6.42 -17.83 -6.52
CA GLY A 82 7.75 -17.96 -7.13
C GLY A 82 8.40 -16.63 -7.50
N GLN A 83 7.84 -15.52 -7.08
CA GLN A 83 8.41 -14.19 -7.26
C GLN A 83 8.90 -13.64 -5.91
N ASP A 84 10.01 -12.97 -5.96
CA ASP A 84 10.63 -12.35 -4.81
C ASP A 84 10.02 -10.97 -4.54
N CYS A 85 9.31 -10.83 -3.44
CA CYS A 85 8.51 -9.67 -3.13
C CYS A 85 8.95 -8.99 -1.83
N ILE A 86 9.03 -7.67 -1.84
CA ILE A 86 9.15 -6.85 -0.64
C ILE A 86 7.81 -6.20 -0.35
N PHE A 87 7.36 -6.34 0.91
CA PHE A 87 6.23 -5.63 1.48
C PHE A 87 6.76 -4.52 2.39
N CYS A 88 6.41 -3.28 2.11
CA CYS A 88 6.97 -2.12 2.78
C CYS A 88 5.85 -1.15 3.19
N PRO A 89 5.46 -1.12 4.48
CA PRO A 89 4.45 -0.20 4.98
C PRO A 89 4.97 1.24 4.94
N TRP A 90 4.18 2.19 5.45
CA TRP A 90 4.63 3.56 5.64
C TRP A 90 5.93 3.61 6.42
N LEU A 91 6.93 4.30 5.88
CA LEU A 91 8.25 4.43 6.48
C LEU A 91 8.27 5.62 7.44
N ILE A 92 8.88 5.42 8.60
CA ILE A 92 9.03 6.40 9.67
C ILE A 92 10.52 6.74 9.91
N ASN A 93 10.80 7.81 10.63
CA ASN A 93 12.15 8.14 11.12
C ASN A 93 13.23 8.22 10.02
N ASP A 94 13.01 9.04 9.00
CA ASP A 94 13.95 9.24 7.88
C ASP A 94 14.28 7.96 7.06
N GLU A 95 13.53 6.89 7.26
CA GLU A 95 13.59 5.73 6.38
C GLU A 95 13.08 6.12 4.99
N THR A 96 13.72 5.59 3.96
CA THR A 96 13.33 5.79 2.57
C THR A 96 13.28 4.45 1.85
N LEU A 97 12.52 4.38 0.76
CA LEU A 97 12.49 3.17 -0.07
C LEU A 97 13.91 2.77 -0.51
N THR A 98 14.74 3.73 -0.89
CA THR A 98 16.14 3.47 -1.28
C THR A 98 16.95 2.83 -0.14
N LYS A 99 16.80 3.33 1.12
CA LYS A 99 17.46 2.72 2.27
C LYS A 99 16.98 1.30 2.53
N VAL A 100 15.67 1.05 2.45
CA VAL A 100 15.09 -0.29 2.60
C VAL A 100 15.64 -1.24 1.54
N LEU A 101 15.65 -0.84 0.27
CA LEU A 101 16.16 -1.64 -0.83
C LEU A 101 17.67 -1.96 -0.68
N ASN A 102 18.45 -0.97 -0.23
CA ASN A 102 19.89 -1.16 0.02
C ASN A 102 20.19 -2.11 1.20
N GLY A 103 19.23 -2.35 2.08
CA GLY A 103 19.31 -3.36 3.14
C GLY A 103 19.25 -4.81 2.63
N PHE A 104 18.86 -5.03 1.38
CA PHE A 104 18.79 -6.36 0.76
C PHE A 104 19.93 -6.55 -0.25
N ILE A 105 20.46 -7.78 -0.30
CA ILE A 105 21.63 -8.12 -1.15
C ILE A 105 21.29 -8.05 -2.64
N THR A 106 20.05 -8.39 -3.00
CA THR A 106 19.58 -8.44 -4.39
C THR A 106 18.30 -7.63 -4.54
N ALA A 107 18.11 -7.05 -5.72
CA ALA A 107 16.83 -6.40 -6.04
C ALA A 107 15.70 -7.44 -6.06
N PRO A 108 14.51 -7.13 -5.49
CA PRO A 108 13.35 -8.00 -5.57
C PRO A 108 12.72 -7.97 -6.98
N ASP A 109 11.84 -8.92 -7.27
CA ASP A 109 10.99 -8.87 -8.46
C ASP A 109 9.91 -7.79 -8.33
N TYR A 110 9.25 -7.74 -7.17
CA TYR A 110 8.15 -6.81 -6.88
C TYR A 110 8.34 -6.10 -5.55
N VAL A 111 7.84 -4.86 -5.49
CA VAL A 111 7.68 -4.10 -4.25
C VAL A 111 6.24 -3.67 -4.11
N PHE A 112 5.65 -3.96 -2.96
CA PHE A 112 4.33 -3.49 -2.56
C PHE A 112 4.49 -2.55 -1.38
N GLY A 113 4.04 -1.29 -1.50
CA GLY A 113 4.34 -0.31 -0.48
C GLY A 113 3.30 0.78 -0.29
N HIS A 114 3.57 1.65 0.68
CA HIS A 114 2.82 2.87 0.92
C HIS A 114 3.82 4.03 1.02
N PHE A 115 4.05 4.72 -0.11
CA PHE A 115 5.16 5.67 -0.23
C PHE A 115 4.71 7.06 -0.64
N GLU A 116 5.45 8.06 -0.19
CA GLU A 116 5.41 9.42 -0.68
C GLU A 116 6.64 9.66 -1.57
N LEU A 117 6.57 9.23 -2.84
CA LEU A 117 7.69 9.38 -3.75
C LEU A 117 7.66 10.71 -4.48
N PRO A 118 8.80 11.43 -4.53
CA PRO A 118 8.96 12.61 -5.39
C PRO A 118 8.63 12.32 -6.86
N THR A 119 8.38 13.36 -7.62
CA THR A 119 8.02 13.34 -9.04
C THR A 119 6.60 12.85 -9.38
N PHE A 120 5.89 12.26 -8.42
CA PHE A 120 4.48 11.91 -8.55
C PHE A 120 3.56 13.03 -8.05
N PHE A 121 2.30 13.00 -8.47
CA PHE A 121 1.33 14.04 -8.14
C PHE A 121 0.52 13.67 -6.89
N VAL A 122 0.53 14.57 -5.91
CA VAL A 122 -0.37 14.50 -4.74
C VAL A 122 -1.82 14.75 -5.18
N ASN A 123 -1.99 15.70 -6.08
CA ASN A 123 -3.25 16.08 -6.72
C ASN A 123 -2.97 16.61 -8.13
N LYS A 124 -4.00 16.99 -8.89
CA LYS A 124 -3.84 17.46 -10.29
C LYS A 124 -2.89 18.66 -10.47
N MET A 125 -2.61 19.41 -9.41
CA MET A 125 -1.85 20.66 -9.47
C MET A 125 -0.52 20.59 -8.73
N THR A 126 -0.36 19.65 -7.79
CA THR A 126 0.78 19.59 -6.88
C THR A 126 1.58 18.32 -7.12
N GLN A 127 2.78 18.49 -7.61
CA GLN A 127 3.76 17.41 -7.73
C GLN A 127 4.67 17.40 -6.49
N MET A 128 4.90 16.22 -5.93
CA MET A 128 5.84 16.06 -4.83
C MET A 128 7.27 16.34 -5.29
N LYS A 129 8.00 17.10 -4.49
CA LYS A 129 9.41 17.42 -4.71
C LYS A 129 10.30 16.60 -3.77
N GLY A 130 11.49 16.24 -4.19
CA GLY A 130 12.48 15.49 -3.40
C GLY A 130 13.49 14.78 -4.30
N ASP A 131 14.39 14.03 -3.69
CA ASP A 131 15.58 13.48 -4.34
C ASP A 131 15.43 12.00 -4.77
N PHE A 132 14.21 11.46 -4.82
CA PHE A 132 13.99 10.10 -5.30
C PHE A 132 14.21 10.03 -6.82
N ASP A 133 15.11 9.13 -7.24
CA ASP A 133 15.35 8.82 -8.65
C ASP A 133 14.68 7.49 -9.03
N LEU A 134 13.88 7.48 -10.08
CA LEU A 134 13.29 6.26 -10.64
C LEU A 134 14.34 5.22 -11.06
N SER A 135 15.59 5.63 -11.29
CA SER A 135 16.71 4.72 -11.56
C SER A 135 17.03 3.80 -10.37
N ASP A 136 16.70 4.21 -9.14
CA ASP A 136 16.92 3.42 -7.92
C ASP A 136 16.09 2.13 -7.89
N VAL A 137 14.98 2.12 -8.62
CA VAL A 137 14.05 0.99 -8.71
C VAL A 137 14.04 0.31 -10.08
N LYS A 138 14.91 0.69 -11.00
CA LYS A 138 14.91 0.17 -12.39
C LYS A 138 15.14 -1.34 -12.52
N ALA A 139 15.81 -1.95 -11.54
CA ALA A 139 16.07 -3.39 -11.51
C ALA A 139 14.86 -4.22 -11.02
N ILE A 140 13.83 -3.56 -10.48
CA ILE A 140 12.62 -4.17 -9.97
C ILE A 140 11.62 -4.27 -11.13
N LYS A 141 10.94 -5.41 -11.29
CA LYS A 141 9.93 -5.58 -12.36
C LYS A 141 8.81 -4.55 -12.22
N ARG A 142 8.27 -4.43 -11.00
CA ARG A 142 7.17 -3.50 -10.71
C ARG A 142 7.16 -3.08 -9.24
N VAL A 143 6.85 -1.80 -9.00
CA VAL A 143 6.57 -1.23 -7.69
C VAL A 143 5.11 -0.79 -7.66
N PHE A 144 4.30 -1.41 -6.83
CA PHE A 144 2.92 -1.00 -6.57
C PHE A 144 2.84 -0.25 -5.25
N THR A 145 2.21 0.92 -5.25
CA THR A 145 2.15 1.73 -4.03
C THR A 145 0.78 2.40 -3.83
N GLY A 146 0.40 2.58 -2.57
CA GLY A 146 -0.69 3.42 -2.10
C GLY A 146 -0.24 4.86 -1.86
N HIS A 147 -0.90 5.58 -0.97
CA HIS A 147 -0.72 6.96 -0.53
C HIS A 147 -1.37 8.01 -1.44
N TYR A 148 -1.00 8.11 -2.72
CA TYR A 148 -1.64 9.08 -3.60
C TYR A 148 -2.96 8.56 -4.16
N HIS A 149 -4.01 9.38 -4.08
CA HIS A 149 -5.36 9.01 -4.46
C HIS A 149 -5.58 8.86 -5.96
N MET A 150 -4.75 9.53 -6.77
CA MET A 150 -4.82 9.42 -8.22
C MET A 150 -4.02 8.22 -8.71
N ARG A 151 -4.63 7.41 -9.60
CA ARG A 151 -3.89 6.40 -10.33
C ARG A 151 -2.91 7.08 -11.26
N GLN A 152 -1.64 6.71 -11.14
CA GLN A 152 -0.57 7.26 -11.97
C GLN A 152 0.58 6.25 -12.08
N GLU A 153 1.28 6.33 -13.19
CA GLU A 153 2.34 5.40 -13.50
C GLU A 153 3.52 6.13 -14.14
N ARG A 154 4.73 5.81 -13.69
CA ARG A 154 5.99 6.27 -14.29
C ARG A 154 7.02 5.15 -14.23
N ALA A 155 7.64 4.84 -15.36
CA ALA A 155 8.55 3.71 -15.50
C ALA A 155 7.90 2.42 -14.95
N ASN A 156 8.50 1.78 -13.96
CA ASN A 156 7.99 0.58 -13.31
C ASN A 156 7.24 0.84 -11.99
N VAL A 157 7.00 2.11 -11.63
CA VAL A 157 6.26 2.51 -10.41
C VAL A 157 4.81 2.83 -10.76
N CYS A 158 3.88 2.18 -10.07
CA CYS A 158 2.44 2.35 -10.21
C CYS A 158 1.80 2.71 -8.87
N TYR A 159 1.27 3.93 -8.75
CA TYR A 159 0.28 4.28 -7.73
C TYR A 159 -1.08 3.77 -8.19
N ILE A 160 -1.66 2.83 -7.46
CA ILE A 160 -2.95 2.25 -7.86
C ILE A 160 -4.13 3.21 -7.68
N GLY A 161 -3.94 4.26 -6.87
CA GLY A 161 -5.00 5.18 -6.49
C GLY A 161 -6.00 4.57 -5.49
N ASN A 162 -6.97 5.34 -5.07
CA ASN A 162 -8.04 4.85 -4.20
C ASN A 162 -9.15 4.14 -4.99
N CYS A 163 -9.91 3.26 -4.32
CA CYS A 163 -10.93 2.45 -4.96
C CYS A 163 -12.22 3.20 -5.27
N PHE A 164 -12.46 4.35 -4.63
CA PHE A 164 -13.60 5.24 -4.86
C PHE A 164 -13.21 6.69 -4.55
N SER A 165 -14.01 7.65 -4.99
CA SER A 165 -13.76 9.07 -4.74
C SER A 165 -14.06 9.41 -3.28
N HIS A 166 -13.08 9.98 -2.57
CA HIS A 166 -13.22 10.40 -1.17
C HIS A 166 -13.78 11.81 -1.04
N ASN A 167 -13.56 12.66 -2.03
CA ASN A 167 -13.95 14.06 -2.02
C ASN A 167 -14.15 14.60 -3.45
N PHE A 168 -14.55 15.87 -3.54
CA PHE A 168 -14.81 16.50 -4.83
C PHE A 168 -13.56 16.64 -5.72
N SER A 169 -12.35 16.69 -5.18
CA SER A 169 -11.14 16.75 -6.00
C SER A 169 -10.88 15.42 -6.74
N ASP A 170 -11.37 14.32 -6.20
CA ASP A 170 -11.31 12.99 -6.81
C ASP A 170 -12.41 12.75 -7.85
N ALA A 171 -13.47 13.57 -7.87
CA ALA A 171 -14.66 13.34 -8.70
C ALA A 171 -14.33 13.28 -10.21
N ASN A 172 -13.35 14.05 -10.66
CA ASN A 172 -12.93 14.06 -12.06
C ASN A 172 -12.05 12.86 -12.45
N ASP A 173 -11.65 12.02 -11.50
CA ASP A 173 -10.82 10.83 -11.69
C ASP A 173 -11.59 9.52 -11.47
N TRP A 174 -12.93 9.58 -11.42
CA TRP A 174 -13.77 8.45 -11.08
C TRP A 174 -13.60 7.23 -12.00
N LYS A 175 -13.23 7.44 -13.27
CA LYS A 175 -13.01 6.36 -14.24
C LYS A 175 -11.74 5.53 -13.96
N ASN A 176 -10.80 6.09 -13.20
CA ASN A 176 -9.53 5.44 -12.85
C ASN A 176 -9.55 4.86 -11.43
N LYS A 177 -10.69 4.96 -10.72
CA LYS A 177 -10.88 4.38 -9.41
C LYS A 177 -11.15 2.89 -9.51
N GLY A 178 -10.67 2.12 -8.54
CA GLY A 178 -10.87 0.68 -8.50
C GLY A 178 -9.71 -0.05 -7.82
N PHE A 179 -9.52 -1.29 -8.21
CA PHE A 179 -8.42 -2.15 -7.77
C PHE A 179 -7.65 -2.68 -8.99
N ALA A 180 -6.43 -3.13 -8.77
CA ALA A 180 -5.64 -3.79 -9.80
C ALA A 180 -5.69 -5.31 -9.61
N ILE A 181 -5.83 -6.05 -10.70
CA ILE A 181 -5.60 -7.48 -10.74
C ILE A 181 -4.21 -7.67 -11.34
N VAL A 182 -3.35 -8.40 -10.63
CA VAL A 182 -1.95 -8.61 -11.02
C VAL A 182 -1.68 -10.09 -11.11
N ASP A 183 -1.18 -10.54 -12.26
CA ASP A 183 -0.57 -11.85 -12.41
C ASP A 183 0.95 -11.69 -12.26
N LEU A 184 1.48 -12.19 -11.14
CA LEU A 184 2.91 -12.05 -10.82
C LEU A 184 3.79 -12.87 -11.76
N GLN A 185 3.29 -13.96 -12.33
CA GLN A 185 4.07 -14.81 -13.24
C GLN A 185 4.13 -14.20 -14.65
N GLU A 186 3.02 -13.62 -15.11
CA GLU A 186 2.95 -13.01 -16.44
C GLU A 186 3.41 -11.54 -16.46
N ASN A 187 3.66 -10.95 -15.30
CA ASN A 187 4.01 -9.53 -15.13
C ASN A 187 2.97 -8.59 -15.77
N LYS A 188 1.68 -8.92 -15.58
CA LYS A 188 0.51 -8.18 -16.10
C LYS A 188 -0.40 -7.73 -14.99
#